data_76f1081b0c51c272e4d0933cb24b0988
#
_entry.id   76f1081b0c51c272e4d0933cb24b0988
#
_cell.length_a   1.000
_cell.length_b   1.000
_cell.length_c   1.000
_cell.angle_alpha   90.00
_cell.angle_beta   90.00
_cell.angle_gamma   90.00
#
_symmetry.space_group_name_H-M   'P 1'
#
loop_
_entity.id
_entity.type
_entity.pdbx_description
1 polymer ?
#
loop_
_entity_poly.entity_id
_entity_poly.type
_entity_poly.pdbx_seq_one_letter_code
_entity_poly.pdbx_strand_id
1 'polypeptide(L)'
;MKVFKFRYSKLTTAFIYIGLALAVAAFGVTLYTVIKGDVFSVENKIYPIISHGVMFLVSVLLFVILLSLIISSYYSVGNNILKTSFGIIKSKFKIDNIKSVMLDRKTNKLTVHFADNSFILIAVKPEWYEDFINELLKNNPNIEYTINSKQNSPDDDQPKK
;
A
#
# COMPACT_ATOMS: atom_id res chain seq x y z
N MET A 1 -4.58 1.18 -20.33
CA MET A 1 -4.52 1.04 -18.85
C MET A 1 -3.72 2.20 -18.29
N LYS A 2 -4.33 3.00 -17.42
CA LYS A 2 -3.65 4.11 -16.72
C LYS A 2 -3.17 3.61 -15.37
N VAL A 3 -1.94 3.97 -14.99
CA VAL A 3 -1.28 3.48 -13.75
C VAL A 3 -1.12 4.65 -12.79
N PHE A 4 -1.50 4.44 -11.54
CA PHE A 4 -1.41 5.40 -10.45
C PHE A 4 -0.57 4.81 -9.34
N LYS A 5 0.51 5.49 -8.94
CA LYS A 5 1.38 5.01 -7.86
C LYS A 5 0.69 5.12 -6.50
N PHE A 6 0.91 4.13 -5.66
CA PHE A 6 0.45 4.13 -4.28
C PHE A 6 1.15 5.25 -3.48
N ARG A 7 0.38 5.96 -2.65
CA ARG A 7 0.92 6.98 -1.75
C ARG A 7 0.93 6.47 -0.33
N TYR A 8 2.09 6.21 0.18
CA TYR A 8 2.27 5.92 1.61
C TYR A 8 2.20 7.20 2.45
N SER A 9 1.76 7.07 3.71
CA SER A 9 1.93 8.13 4.69
C SER A 9 3.42 8.37 4.97
N LYS A 10 3.79 9.57 5.41
CA LYS A 10 5.17 9.89 5.77
C LYS A 10 5.72 8.91 6.83
N LEU A 11 4.88 8.56 7.81
CA LEU A 11 5.23 7.62 8.86
C LEU A 11 5.49 6.22 8.30
N THR A 12 4.58 5.69 7.45
CA THR A 12 4.75 4.39 6.81
C THR A 12 6.01 4.34 5.96
N THR A 13 6.27 5.40 5.20
CA THR A 13 7.49 5.51 4.39
C THR A 13 8.75 5.46 5.26
N ALA A 14 8.76 6.20 6.39
CA ALA A 14 9.88 6.16 7.33
C ALA A 14 10.11 4.75 7.89
N PHE A 15 9.04 4.05 8.30
CA PHE A 15 9.16 2.65 8.77
C PHE A 15 9.71 1.69 7.72
N ILE A 16 9.31 1.84 6.46
CA ILE A 16 9.84 1.02 5.36
C ILE A 16 11.35 1.25 5.20
N TYR A 17 11.82 2.50 5.22
CA TYR A 17 13.26 2.80 5.11
C TYR A 17 14.05 2.34 6.33
N ILE A 18 13.53 2.52 7.54
CA ILE A 18 14.16 2.00 8.77
C ILE A 18 14.25 0.47 8.70
N GLY A 19 13.17 -0.20 8.29
CA GLY A 19 13.16 -1.65 8.12
C GLY A 19 14.17 -2.14 7.09
N LEU A 20 14.32 -1.43 5.96
CA LEU A 20 15.33 -1.73 4.96
C LEU A 20 16.75 -1.58 5.51
N ALA A 21 17.02 -0.50 6.24
CA ALA A 21 18.33 -0.28 6.88
C ALA A 21 18.68 -1.39 7.88
N LEU A 22 17.69 -1.80 8.70
CA LEU A 22 17.86 -2.90 9.66
C LEU A 22 18.09 -4.24 8.95
N ALA A 23 17.36 -4.51 7.84
CA ALA A 23 17.56 -5.74 7.06
C ALA A 23 18.97 -5.81 6.46
N VAL A 24 19.47 -4.69 5.91
CA VAL A 24 20.84 -4.60 5.38
C VAL A 24 21.88 -4.76 6.49
N ALA A 25 21.67 -4.15 7.66
CA ALA A 25 22.57 -4.29 8.79
C ALA A 25 22.62 -5.74 9.31
N ALA A 26 21.47 -6.38 9.48
CA ALA A 26 21.37 -7.79 9.89
C ALA A 26 22.05 -8.72 8.90
N PHE A 27 21.85 -8.50 7.60
CA PHE A 27 22.53 -9.24 6.55
C PHE A 27 24.05 -9.06 6.62
N GLY A 28 24.53 -7.81 6.78
CA GLY A 28 25.95 -7.49 6.89
C GLY A 28 26.62 -8.13 8.11
N VAL A 29 25.97 -8.09 9.27
CA VAL A 29 26.46 -8.74 10.49
C VAL A 29 26.55 -10.26 10.32
N THR A 30 25.50 -10.87 9.77
CA THR A 30 25.50 -12.33 9.52
C THR A 30 26.62 -12.73 8.57
N LEU A 31 26.80 -11.97 7.49
CA LEU A 31 27.86 -12.23 6.52
C LEU A 31 29.26 -12.10 7.15
N TYR A 32 29.47 -11.06 7.95
CA TYR A 32 30.72 -10.82 8.65
C TYR A 32 31.07 -11.94 9.62
N THR A 33 30.12 -12.44 10.42
CA THR A 33 30.37 -13.56 11.37
C THR A 33 30.66 -14.87 10.66
N VAL A 34 30.02 -15.12 9.52
CA VAL A 34 30.29 -16.31 8.69
C VAL A 34 31.69 -16.24 8.08
N ILE A 35 32.10 -15.09 7.55
CA ILE A 35 33.43 -14.92 6.91
C ILE A 35 34.56 -15.05 7.95
N LYS A 36 34.37 -14.49 9.16
CA LYS A 36 35.36 -14.64 10.23
C LYS A 36 35.51 -16.07 10.76
N GLY A 37 34.57 -16.94 10.44
CA GLY A 37 34.59 -18.32 10.92
C GLY A 37 34.13 -18.49 12.36
N ASP A 38 33.66 -17.43 13.03
CA ASP A 38 33.20 -17.48 14.42
C ASP A 38 32.03 -18.45 14.59
N VAL A 39 31.24 -18.66 13.56
CA VAL A 39 30.12 -19.63 13.51
C VAL A 39 30.63 -21.08 13.60
N PHE A 40 31.85 -21.36 13.14
CA PHE A 40 32.42 -22.71 13.04
C PHE A 40 33.38 -23.02 14.18
N SER A 41 33.71 -22.05 15.02
CA SER A 41 34.70 -22.19 16.12
C SER A 41 34.13 -22.71 17.44
N VAL A 42 32.80 -22.84 17.56
CA VAL A 42 32.10 -23.28 18.76
C VAL A 42 32.00 -24.79 18.79
N GLU A 43 32.24 -25.42 19.96
CA GLU A 43 32.18 -26.87 20.17
C GLU A 43 30.89 -27.53 19.71
N ASN A 44 29.74 -26.81 19.85
CA ASN A 44 28.42 -27.24 19.39
C ASN A 44 28.04 -26.50 18.10
N LYS A 45 28.57 -26.89 16.95
CA LYS A 45 28.49 -26.23 15.64
C LYS A 45 27.05 -26.13 15.06
N ILE A 46 26.14 -27.02 15.46
CA ILE A 46 24.82 -27.15 14.86
C ILE A 46 23.97 -25.91 15.17
N TYR A 47 23.91 -25.46 16.42
CA TYR A 47 23.08 -24.34 16.84
C TYR A 47 23.49 -22.99 16.17
N PRO A 48 24.76 -22.59 16.18
CA PRO A 48 25.19 -21.37 15.48
C PRO A 48 24.91 -21.40 13.98
N ILE A 49 25.13 -22.53 13.31
CA ILE A 49 24.87 -22.66 11.87
C ILE A 49 23.36 -22.45 11.56
N ILE A 50 22.48 -23.10 12.33
CA ILE A 50 21.05 -22.97 12.15
C ILE A 50 20.59 -21.53 12.42
N SER A 51 21.02 -20.92 13.53
CA SER A 51 20.59 -19.57 13.92
C SER A 51 21.04 -18.52 12.89
N HIS A 52 22.27 -18.57 12.41
CA HIS A 52 22.76 -17.65 11.37
C HIS A 52 22.10 -17.91 10.01
N GLY A 53 21.83 -19.17 9.68
CA GLY A 53 21.07 -19.53 8.48
C GLY A 53 19.65 -18.96 8.49
N VAL A 54 18.96 -19.08 9.62
CA VAL A 54 17.62 -18.50 9.79
C VAL A 54 17.67 -16.97 9.74
N MET A 55 18.61 -16.33 10.44
CA MET A 55 18.79 -14.87 10.40
C MET A 55 19.06 -14.36 8.99
N PHE A 56 19.90 -15.04 8.22
CA PHE A 56 20.18 -14.72 6.83
C PHE A 56 18.91 -14.78 5.98
N LEU A 57 18.17 -15.88 6.06
CA LEU A 57 16.95 -16.10 5.29
C LEU A 57 15.89 -15.04 5.64
N VAL A 58 15.67 -14.75 6.91
CA VAL A 58 14.71 -13.74 7.37
C VAL A 58 15.10 -12.34 6.90
N SER A 59 16.39 -11.98 6.97
CA SER A 59 16.85 -10.66 6.51
C SER A 59 16.66 -10.48 5.00
N VAL A 60 16.93 -11.50 4.20
CA VAL A 60 16.71 -11.49 2.74
C VAL A 60 15.21 -11.38 2.43
N LEU A 61 14.36 -12.18 3.07
CA LEU A 61 12.91 -12.11 2.89
C LEU A 61 12.36 -10.73 3.25
N LEU A 62 12.76 -10.19 4.39
CA LEU A 62 12.33 -8.85 4.83
C LEU A 62 12.76 -7.78 3.83
N PHE A 63 14.00 -7.83 3.35
CA PHE A 63 14.52 -6.91 2.35
C PHE A 63 13.68 -6.96 1.06
N VAL A 64 13.41 -8.16 0.54
CA VAL A 64 12.63 -8.37 -0.70
C VAL A 64 11.20 -7.86 -0.52
N ILE A 65 10.55 -8.14 0.62
CA ILE A 65 9.19 -7.68 0.90
C ILE A 65 9.14 -6.15 0.94
N LEU A 66 10.01 -5.51 1.72
CA LEU A 66 10.03 -4.06 1.88
C LEU A 66 10.37 -3.35 0.57
N LEU A 67 11.33 -3.87 -0.18
CA LEU A 67 11.66 -3.34 -1.51
C LEU A 67 10.50 -3.46 -2.49
N SER A 68 9.80 -4.60 -2.47
CA SER A 68 8.59 -4.83 -3.27
C SER A 68 7.48 -3.82 -2.95
N LEU A 69 7.30 -3.42 -1.68
CA LEU A 69 6.33 -2.39 -1.30
C LEU A 69 6.63 -1.05 -1.97
N ILE A 70 7.90 -0.67 -2.08
CA ILE A 70 8.29 0.61 -2.71
C ILE A 70 8.10 0.56 -4.22
N ILE A 71 8.52 -0.53 -4.87
CA ILE A 71 8.59 -0.61 -6.33
C ILE A 71 7.27 -1.03 -6.94
N SER A 72 6.57 -1.99 -6.32
CA SER A 72 5.44 -2.71 -6.92
C SER A 72 4.08 -2.31 -6.36
N SER A 73 3.96 -1.14 -5.68
CA SER A 73 2.68 -0.68 -5.17
C SER A 73 2.06 0.37 -6.10
N TYR A 74 0.96 -0.03 -6.75
CA TYR A 74 0.25 0.82 -7.71
C TYR A 74 -1.19 0.35 -7.90
N TYR A 75 -2.02 1.25 -8.43
CA TYR A 75 -3.32 0.94 -8.99
C TYR A 75 -3.25 1.06 -10.50
N SER A 76 -3.97 0.20 -11.21
CA SER A 76 -4.08 0.28 -12.68
C SER A 76 -5.55 0.12 -13.08
N VAL A 77 -6.06 1.08 -13.84
CA VAL A 77 -7.44 1.12 -14.34
C VAL A 77 -7.43 0.95 -15.85
N GLY A 78 -8.28 0.09 -16.36
CA GLY A 78 -8.48 -0.10 -17.79
C GLY A 78 -8.88 -1.52 -18.16
N ASN A 79 -9.41 -1.71 -19.37
CA ASN A 79 -9.95 -3.00 -19.87
C ASN A 79 -10.98 -3.61 -18.91
N ASN A 80 -11.85 -2.78 -18.36
CA ASN A 80 -12.89 -3.16 -17.40
C ASN A 80 -12.36 -3.82 -16.11
N ILE A 81 -11.08 -3.60 -15.77
CA ILE A 81 -10.42 -4.15 -14.58
C ILE A 81 -9.75 -3.02 -13.80
N LEU A 82 -10.06 -2.96 -12.50
CA LEU A 82 -9.28 -2.24 -11.49
C LEU A 82 -8.30 -3.23 -10.86
N LYS A 83 -7.02 -3.09 -11.17
CA LYS A 83 -5.95 -3.89 -10.59
C LYS A 83 -5.29 -3.11 -9.48
N THR A 84 -5.18 -3.71 -8.31
CA THR A 84 -4.41 -3.18 -7.18
C THR A 84 -3.19 -4.05 -6.97
N SER A 85 -2.05 -3.43 -6.77
CA SER A 85 -0.81 -4.10 -6.40
C SER A 85 -0.27 -3.44 -5.14
N PHE A 86 -0.03 -4.23 -4.13
CA PHE A 86 0.56 -3.79 -2.87
C PHE A 86 1.77 -4.69 -2.58
N GLY A 87 2.93 -4.25 -3.06
CA GLY A 87 4.13 -5.07 -3.07
C GLY A 87 3.93 -6.37 -3.85
N ILE A 88 4.04 -7.50 -3.15
CA ILE A 88 3.91 -8.85 -3.73
C ILE A 88 2.42 -9.20 -3.97
N ILE A 89 1.51 -8.64 -3.18
CA ILE A 89 0.08 -8.95 -3.23
C ILE A 89 -0.58 -8.19 -4.38
N LYS A 90 -1.28 -8.92 -5.25
CA LYS A 90 -2.00 -8.36 -6.39
C LYS A 90 -3.45 -8.82 -6.36
N SER A 91 -4.38 -7.87 -6.49
CA SER A 91 -5.81 -8.13 -6.58
C SER A 91 -6.39 -7.50 -7.86
N LYS A 92 -7.44 -8.10 -8.38
CA LYS A 92 -8.14 -7.65 -9.59
C LYS A 92 -9.62 -7.57 -9.28
N PHE A 93 -10.24 -6.44 -9.59
CA PHE A 93 -11.67 -6.19 -9.43
C PHE A 93 -12.26 -5.82 -10.78
N LYS A 94 -13.44 -6.37 -11.11
CA LYS A 94 -14.18 -5.95 -12.31
C LYS A 94 -14.79 -4.57 -12.06
N ILE A 95 -14.61 -3.66 -12.99
CA ILE A 95 -15.14 -2.28 -12.86
C ILE A 95 -16.68 -2.30 -12.92
N ASP A 96 -17.28 -3.27 -13.59
CA ASP A 96 -18.74 -3.46 -13.61
C ASP A 96 -19.34 -3.74 -12.23
N ASN A 97 -18.55 -4.30 -11.31
CA ASN A 97 -18.98 -4.57 -9.93
C ASN A 97 -18.82 -3.34 -9.01
N ILE A 98 -18.30 -2.24 -9.51
CA ILE A 98 -18.19 -0.99 -8.74
C ILE A 98 -19.56 -0.31 -8.75
N LYS A 99 -20.14 -0.11 -7.57
CA LYS A 99 -21.40 0.57 -7.37
C LYS A 99 -21.22 2.08 -7.27
N SER A 100 -20.31 2.51 -6.41
CA SER A 100 -20.07 3.94 -6.19
C SER A 100 -18.63 4.25 -5.82
N VAL A 101 -18.25 5.50 -6.09
CA VAL A 101 -16.96 6.08 -5.69
C VAL A 101 -17.24 7.32 -4.86
N MET A 102 -16.67 7.35 -3.65
CA MET A 102 -16.84 8.46 -2.71
C MET A 102 -15.49 9.15 -2.46
N LEU A 103 -15.45 10.45 -2.75
CA LEU A 103 -14.31 11.30 -2.41
C LEU A 103 -14.66 12.16 -1.18
N ASP A 104 -14.03 11.86 -0.06
CA ASP A 104 -14.06 12.72 1.13
C ASP A 104 -12.91 13.74 1.08
N ARG A 105 -13.23 14.98 0.76
CA ARG A 105 -12.25 16.07 0.69
C ARG A 105 -11.69 16.49 2.05
N LYS A 106 -12.40 16.24 3.17
CA LYS A 106 -11.91 16.56 4.51
C LYS A 106 -10.77 15.67 4.95
N THR A 107 -10.97 14.36 4.75
CA THR A 107 -10.00 13.35 5.16
C THR A 107 -9.02 13.01 4.04
N ASN A 108 -9.20 13.56 2.83
CA ASN A 108 -8.45 13.21 1.62
C ASN A 108 -8.46 11.69 1.38
N LYS A 109 -9.65 11.08 1.48
CA LYS A 109 -9.85 9.65 1.27
C LYS A 109 -10.74 9.43 0.06
N LEU A 110 -10.28 8.58 -0.84
CA LEU A 110 -11.05 8.09 -1.97
C LEU A 110 -11.44 6.62 -1.69
N THR A 111 -12.73 6.34 -1.64
CA THR A 111 -13.26 5.00 -1.37
C THR A 111 -14.05 4.50 -2.57
N VAL A 112 -13.79 3.26 -2.96
CA VAL A 112 -14.54 2.56 -4.02
C VAL A 112 -15.38 1.48 -3.36
N HIS A 113 -16.70 1.53 -3.56
CA HIS A 113 -17.67 0.58 -3.05
C HIS A 113 -18.11 -0.38 -4.15
N PHE A 114 -18.17 -1.66 -3.83
CA PHE A 114 -18.62 -2.72 -4.74
C PHE A 114 -20.06 -3.15 -4.47
N ALA A 115 -20.65 -3.86 -5.42
CA ALA A 115 -22.02 -4.36 -5.35
C ALA A 115 -22.24 -5.38 -4.20
N ASP A 116 -21.19 -6.07 -3.78
CA ASP A 116 -21.18 -7.02 -2.66
C ASP A 116 -21.04 -6.35 -1.28
N ASN A 117 -21.20 -5.03 -1.19
CA ASN A 117 -20.97 -4.20 -0.01
C ASN A 117 -19.53 -4.18 0.52
N SER A 118 -18.58 -4.76 -0.20
CA SER A 118 -17.16 -4.55 0.11
C SER A 118 -16.69 -3.17 -0.36
N PHE A 119 -15.59 -2.70 0.22
CA PHE A 119 -14.99 -1.43 -0.21
C PHE A 119 -13.47 -1.50 -0.16
N ILE A 120 -12.84 -0.68 -0.97
CA ILE A 120 -11.39 -0.45 -0.94
C ILE A 120 -11.09 1.03 -0.82
N LEU A 121 -10.08 1.35 -0.01
CA LEU A 121 -9.54 2.69 0.11
C LEU A 121 -8.44 2.88 -0.92
N ILE A 122 -8.58 3.92 -1.74
CA ILE A 122 -7.59 4.25 -2.77
C ILE A 122 -6.60 5.28 -2.22
N ALA A 123 -5.37 4.86 -2.06
CA ALA A 123 -4.28 5.68 -1.53
C ALA A 123 -3.38 6.17 -2.68
N VAL A 124 -3.86 7.15 -3.43
CA VAL A 124 -3.09 7.86 -4.45
C VAL A 124 -2.88 9.32 -4.04
N LYS A 125 -2.06 10.06 -4.78
CA LYS A 125 -1.91 11.49 -4.53
C LYS A 125 -3.25 12.22 -4.76
N PRO A 126 -3.61 13.24 -3.94
CA PRO A 126 -4.86 14.00 -4.12
C PRO A 126 -5.02 14.61 -5.51
N GLU A 127 -3.90 15.02 -6.12
CA GLU A 127 -3.85 15.56 -7.49
C GLU A 127 -4.35 14.56 -8.56
N TRP A 128 -4.34 13.26 -8.23
CA TRP A 128 -4.75 12.19 -9.14
C TRP A 128 -6.15 11.64 -8.88
N TYR A 129 -6.87 12.17 -7.88
CA TYR A 129 -8.22 11.66 -7.55
C TYR A 129 -9.18 11.83 -8.71
N GLU A 130 -9.22 13.02 -9.32
CA GLU A 130 -10.11 13.30 -10.47
C GLU A 130 -9.73 12.43 -11.67
N ASP A 131 -8.47 12.33 -11.97
CA ASP A 131 -7.95 11.48 -13.04
C ASP A 131 -8.29 10.00 -12.83
N PHE A 132 -8.20 9.52 -11.59
CA PHE A 132 -8.53 8.15 -11.23
C PHE A 132 -10.04 7.89 -11.39
N ILE A 133 -10.88 8.80 -10.90
CA ILE A 133 -12.33 8.73 -11.02
C ILE A 133 -12.75 8.77 -12.48
N ASN A 134 -12.22 9.71 -13.26
CA ASN A 134 -12.51 9.82 -14.68
C ASN A 134 -12.16 8.55 -15.45
N GLU A 135 -11.05 7.89 -15.11
CA GLU A 135 -10.67 6.63 -15.75
C GLU A 135 -11.60 5.48 -15.36
N LEU A 136 -12.15 5.45 -14.14
CA LEU A 136 -13.19 4.50 -13.75
C LEU A 136 -14.50 4.76 -14.51
N LEU A 137 -14.98 6.00 -14.52
CA LEU A 137 -16.22 6.40 -15.21
C LEU A 137 -16.16 6.18 -16.72
N LYS A 138 -14.96 6.32 -17.31
CA LYS A 138 -14.74 6.02 -18.72
C LYS A 138 -14.93 4.53 -19.07
N ASN A 139 -14.61 3.63 -18.12
CA ASN A 139 -14.81 2.19 -18.28
C ASN A 139 -16.24 1.76 -17.88
N ASN A 140 -16.88 2.43 -16.93
CA ASN A 140 -18.27 2.18 -16.53
C ASN A 140 -18.95 3.51 -16.14
N PRO A 141 -19.74 4.12 -17.04
CA PRO A 141 -20.45 5.37 -16.78
C PRO A 141 -21.57 5.28 -15.71
N ASN A 142 -21.99 4.07 -15.35
CA ASN A 142 -23.07 3.86 -14.37
C ASN A 142 -22.59 3.93 -12.91
N ILE A 143 -21.30 4.17 -12.68
CA ILE A 143 -20.76 4.32 -11.32
C ILE A 143 -21.27 5.62 -10.70
N GLU A 144 -21.92 5.51 -9.55
CA GLU A 144 -22.34 6.67 -8.77
C GLU A 144 -21.10 7.37 -8.18
N TYR A 145 -20.98 8.68 -8.44
CA TYR A 145 -19.89 9.48 -7.89
C TYR A 145 -20.41 10.50 -6.87
N THR A 146 -19.88 10.46 -5.65
CA THR A 146 -20.27 11.38 -4.57
C THR A 146 -19.02 12.09 -4.00
N ILE A 147 -19.11 13.41 -3.92
CA ILE A 147 -18.11 14.23 -3.21
C ILE A 147 -18.71 14.63 -1.86
N ASN A 148 -18.11 14.18 -0.77
CA ASN A 148 -18.44 14.65 0.56
C ASN A 148 -17.62 15.91 0.88
N SER A 149 -18.14 17.07 0.44
CA SER A 149 -17.70 18.36 0.90
C SER A 149 -18.79 18.88 1.85
N LYS A 150 -18.56 19.00 3.15
CA LYS A 150 -19.47 19.79 3.97
C LYS A 150 -19.39 21.23 3.45
N GLN A 151 -20.35 21.59 2.62
CA GLN A 151 -20.76 22.97 2.52
C GLN A 151 -21.27 23.36 3.92
N ASN A 152 -20.69 24.37 4.53
CA ASN A 152 -21.33 25.07 5.62
C ASN A 152 -22.66 25.59 5.05
N SER A 153 -23.75 24.97 5.44
CA SER A 153 -25.06 25.60 5.29
C SER A 153 -25.07 26.79 6.24
N PRO A 154 -25.24 28.01 5.75
CA PRO A 154 -25.40 29.19 6.62
C PRO A 154 -26.87 29.33 6.99
N ASP A 155 -27.43 28.36 7.73
CA ASP A 155 -28.80 28.44 8.23
C ASP A 155 -28.90 27.69 9.57
N ASP A 156 -28.36 28.29 10.62
CA ASP A 156 -28.78 28.02 11.99
C ASP A 156 -28.47 29.22 12.92
N ASP A 157 -28.69 30.45 12.40
CA ASP A 157 -28.84 31.64 13.24
C ASP A 157 -30.30 32.12 13.17
N GLN A 158 -31.22 31.37 13.79
CA GLN A 158 -32.47 31.93 14.22
C GLN A 158 -32.49 32.06 15.72
N PRO A 159 -32.52 33.30 16.25
CA PRO A 159 -32.68 33.55 17.68
C PRO A 159 -34.09 33.11 18.09
N LYS A 160 -34.17 32.15 18.99
CA LYS A 160 -35.43 31.87 19.69
C LYS A 160 -35.84 33.06 20.48
N LYS A 161 -36.95 33.63 20.11
CA LYS A 161 -37.73 34.56 20.93
C LYS A 161 -38.39 33.84 22.09
#